data_71e1d03fac9416b13a6c60200197a93e
#
_entry.id   71e1d03fac9416b13a6c60200197a93e
#
_cell.length_a   1.000
_cell.length_b   1.000
_cell.length_c   1.000
_cell.angle_alpha   90.00
_cell.angle_beta   90.00
_cell.angle_gamma   90.00
#
_symmetry.space_group_name_H-M   'P 1'
#
loop_
_entity.id
_entity.type
_entity.pdbx_description
1 polymer ?
#
loop_
_entity_poly.entity_id
_entity_poly.type
_entity_poly.pdbx_seq_one_letter_code
_entity_poly.pdbx_strand_id
1 'polypeptide(L)'
;MPLESLETSEGAFMKLHEYQARDILATYGIPVTGGGVASTPAEARQIAEKLGGGVVVKAQVFVGGRGKAGGVKLANTPEQAEQVASQILGMDIKGLTVEKVLVAEAITYEREIYLGIVMDRASKRIVVMASSEGGVEIEAVAKTKPEAIVKIAAHPTLGLQPYQARELAFGIGLNDGK
;
A
#
# COMPACT_ATOMS: atom_id res chain seq x y z
N MET A 1 -4.93 50.62 -6.06
CA MET A 1 -5.62 49.38 -5.69
C MET A 1 -4.57 48.30 -5.49
N PRO A 2 -4.34 47.79 -4.27
CA PRO A 2 -3.40 46.72 -4.05
C PRO A 2 -4.04 45.41 -4.54
N LEU A 3 -3.28 44.65 -5.31
CA LEU A 3 -3.60 43.25 -5.66
C LEU A 3 -3.53 42.43 -4.36
N GLU A 4 -4.67 42.18 -3.76
CA GLU A 4 -4.80 41.22 -2.68
C GLU A 4 -4.34 39.84 -3.17
N SER A 5 -3.47 39.28 -2.38
CA SER A 5 -2.88 37.97 -2.49
C SER A 5 -3.94 36.89 -2.85
N LEU A 6 -3.81 36.36 -4.05
CA LEU A 6 -4.39 35.03 -4.35
C LEU A 6 -3.68 34.05 -3.42
N GLU A 7 -4.27 33.76 -2.27
CA GLU A 7 -3.94 32.57 -1.51
C GLU A 7 -4.13 31.39 -2.46
N THR A 8 -3.02 30.84 -2.91
CA THR A 8 -3.02 29.57 -3.59
C THR A 8 -3.56 28.56 -2.59
N SER A 9 -4.81 28.15 -2.77
CA SER A 9 -5.35 26.97 -2.10
C SER A 9 -4.32 25.86 -2.28
N GLU A 10 -3.69 25.42 -1.19
CA GLU A 10 -2.86 24.23 -1.20
C GLU A 10 -3.69 23.14 -1.87
N GLY A 11 -3.25 22.69 -3.04
CA GLY A 11 -3.98 21.72 -3.83
C GLY A 11 -4.28 20.52 -2.94
N ALA A 12 -5.55 20.23 -2.72
CA ALA A 12 -5.98 19.11 -1.89
C ALA A 12 -5.46 17.82 -2.51
N PHE A 13 -4.32 17.34 -2.03
CA PHE A 13 -3.81 16.03 -2.41
C PHE A 13 -4.74 14.97 -1.83
N MET A 14 -5.44 14.27 -2.70
CA MET A 14 -6.25 13.13 -2.27
C MET A 14 -5.30 12.01 -1.84
N LYS A 15 -5.30 11.71 -0.54
CA LYS A 15 -4.61 10.56 0.04
C LYS A 15 -5.64 9.48 0.38
N LEU A 16 -5.32 8.23 0.10
CA LEU A 16 -6.13 7.08 0.48
C LEU A 16 -5.40 6.25 1.53
N HIS A 17 -6.15 5.75 2.51
CA HIS A 17 -5.66 4.69 3.38
C HIS A 17 -5.54 3.37 2.62
N GLU A 18 -4.73 2.46 3.12
CA GLU A 18 -4.53 1.13 2.52
C GLU A 18 -5.85 0.39 2.31
N TYR A 19 -6.76 0.41 3.29
CA TYR A 19 -8.05 -0.26 3.17
C TYR A 19 -8.92 0.33 2.05
N GLN A 20 -8.93 1.65 1.89
CA GLN A 20 -9.68 2.32 0.81
C GLN A 20 -9.12 1.96 -0.57
N ALA A 21 -7.79 1.95 -0.69
CA ALA A 21 -7.13 1.54 -1.93
C ALA A 21 -7.43 0.07 -2.26
N ARG A 22 -7.40 -0.83 -1.26
CA ARG A 22 -7.79 -2.23 -1.43
C ARG A 22 -9.21 -2.38 -1.96
N ASP A 23 -10.18 -1.69 -1.36
CA ASP A 23 -11.58 -1.76 -1.77
C ASP A 23 -11.75 -1.32 -3.23
N ILE A 24 -11.06 -0.24 -3.63
CA ILE A 24 -11.05 0.21 -5.02
C ILE A 24 -10.44 -0.86 -5.94
N LEU A 25 -9.25 -1.39 -5.60
CA LEU A 25 -8.57 -2.41 -6.41
C LEU A 25 -9.43 -3.68 -6.58
N ALA A 26 -10.15 -4.08 -5.53
CA ALA A 26 -11.07 -5.22 -5.58
C ALA A 26 -12.19 -5.00 -6.62
N THR A 27 -12.70 -3.77 -6.80
CA THR A 27 -13.72 -3.47 -7.82
C THR A 27 -13.22 -3.67 -9.25
N TYR A 28 -11.91 -3.63 -9.45
CA TYR A 28 -11.24 -3.92 -10.72
C TYR A 28 -10.79 -5.38 -10.86
N GLY A 29 -11.23 -6.27 -9.96
CA GLY A 29 -10.93 -7.70 -10.00
C GLY A 29 -9.52 -8.07 -9.52
N ILE A 30 -8.80 -7.16 -8.88
CA ILE A 30 -7.51 -7.47 -8.27
C ILE A 30 -7.77 -8.26 -6.97
N PRO A 31 -7.19 -9.46 -6.81
CA PRO A 31 -7.34 -10.23 -5.58
C PRO A 31 -6.80 -9.46 -4.38
N VAL A 32 -7.60 -9.34 -3.33
CA VAL A 32 -7.20 -8.76 -2.06
C VAL A 32 -7.50 -9.74 -0.93
N THR A 33 -6.72 -9.69 0.14
CA THR A 33 -6.94 -10.55 1.32
C THR A 33 -8.26 -10.21 2.01
N GLY A 34 -8.91 -11.15 2.66
CA GLY A 34 -10.02 -10.88 3.57
C GLY A 34 -9.61 -9.89 4.66
N GLY A 35 -10.55 -9.12 5.19
CA GLY A 35 -10.24 -8.18 6.27
C GLY A 35 -11.30 -7.12 6.51
N GLY A 36 -11.04 -6.28 7.51
CA GLY A 36 -11.91 -5.17 7.87
C GLY A 36 -11.17 -4.10 8.65
N VAL A 37 -11.80 -2.93 8.76
CA VAL A 37 -11.29 -1.78 9.52
C VAL A 37 -11.87 -1.78 10.92
N ALA A 38 -11.03 -1.53 11.92
CA ALA A 38 -11.41 -1.38 13.31
C ALA A 38 -10.93 -0.04 13.86
N SER A 39 -11.78 0.61 14.65
CA SER A 39 -11.48 1.82 15.41
C SER A 39 -11.35 1.53 16.92
N THR A 40 -11.70 0.32 17.32
CA THR A 40 -11.58 -0.17 18.70
C THR A 40 -10.92 -1.55 18.74
N PRO A 41 -10.27 -1.92 19.86
CA PRO A 41 -9.71 -3.27 20.03
C PRO A 41 -10.76 -4.38 19.91
N ALA A 42 -11.96 -4.16 20.44
CA ALA A 42 -13.05 -5.12 20.37
C ALA A 42 -13.52 -5.39 18.92
N GLU A 43 -13.60 -4.34 18.09
CA GLU A 43 -13.87 -4.53 16.65
C GLU A 43 -12.78 -5.32 15.96
N ALA A 44 -11.50 -5.10 16.29
CA ALA A 44 -10.39 -5.87 15.73
C ALA A 44 -10.50 -7.36 16.08
N ARG A 45 -10.88 -7.70 17.32
CA ARG A 45 -11.17 -9.06 17.74
C ARG A 45 -12.29 -9.68 16.91
N GLN A 46 -13.42 -8.99 16.76
CA GLN A 46 -14.57 -9.50 16.00
C GLN A 46 -14.22 -9.77 14.53
N ILE A 47 -13.36 -8.93 13.92
CA ILE A 47 -12.89 -9.15 12.56
C ILE A 47 -12.01 -10.40 12.51
N ALA A 48 -11.07 -10.55 13.45
CA ALA A 48 -10.21 -11.72 13.53
C ALA A 48 -11.01 -13.03 13.75
N GLU A 49 -12.05 -13.01 14.59
CA GLU A 49 -12.98 -14.14 14.78
C GLU A 49 -13.66 -14.55 13.47
N LYS A 50 -14.13 -13.59 12.68
CA LYS A 50 -14.77 -13.86 11.38
C LYS A 50 -13.81 -14.42 10.34
N LEU A 51 -12.54 -14.02 10.36
CA LEU A 51 -11.52 -14.52 9.45
C LEU A 51 -11.04 -15.93 9.80
N GLY A 52 -11.16 -16.34 11.07
CA GLY A 52 -10.94 -17.72 11.51
C GLY A 52 -9.49 -18.22 11.47
N GLY A 53 -8.51 -17.33 11.30
CA GLY A 53 -7.09 -17.67 11.20
C GLY A 53 -6.17 -16.60 11.76
N GLY A 54 -4.86 -16.72 11.48
CA GLY A 54 -3.90 -15.68 11.78
C GLY A 54 -4.19 -14.40 11.00
N VAL A 55 -4.04 -13.25 11.65
CA VAL A 55 -4.28 -11.94 11.05
C VAL A 55 -3.06 -11.03 11.21
N VAL A 56 -2.96 -10.03 10.36
CA VAL A 56 -2.06 -8.90 10.51
C VAL A 56 -2.86 -7.65 10.82
N VAL A 57 -2.48 -6.95 11.89
CA VAL A 57 -3.09 -5.69 12.31
C VAL A 57 -2.19 -4.55 11.88
N LYS A 58 -2.70 -3.63 11.07
CA LYS A 58 -1.92 -2.58 10.40
C LYS A 58 -2.47 -1.20 10.69
N ALA A 59 -1.68 -0.30 11.26
CA ALA A 59 -2.02 1.10 11.44
C ALA A 59 -2.46 1.75 10.11
N GLN A 60 -3.50 2.56 10.14
CA GLN A 60 -3.99 3.30 8.98
C GLN A 60 -3.68 4.78 9.14
N VAL A 61 -2.53 5.20 8.59
CA VAL A 61 -2.06 6.59 8.57
C VAL A 61 -1.52 6.95 7.18
N PHE A 62 -1.54 8.23 6.84
CA PHE A 62 -1.10 8.73 5.52
C PHE A 62 0.42 8.88 5.36
N VAL A 63 1.19 8.02 6.04
CA VAL A 63 2.65 8.00 5.95
C VAL A 63 3.17 6.58 5.76
N GLY A 64 4.33 6.46 5.09
CA GLY A 64 5.06 5.21 4.94
C GLY A 64 5.90 4.85 6.18
N GLY A 65 6.41 3.59 6.20
CA GLY A 65 7.28 3.11 7.27
C GLY A 65 6.54 2.64 8.53
N ARG A 66 5.24 2.37 8.43
CA ARG A 66 4.40 1.89 9.56
C ARG A 66 4.96 0.64 10.23
N GLY A 67 5.50 -0.31 9.44
CA GLY A 67 6.11 -1.53 9.99
C GLY A 67 7.31 -1.23 10.86
N LYS A 68 8.22 -0.36 10.41
CA LYS A 68 9.41 0.06 11.18
C LYS A 68 9.04 0.81 12.47
N ALA A 69 7.91 1.50 12.48
CA ALA A 69 7.37 2.20 13.64
C ALA A 69 6.59 1.27 14.60
N GLY A 70 6.49 -0.04 14.32
CA GLY A 70 5.71 -0.97 15.15
C GLY A 70 4.21 -0.95 14.91
N GLY A 71 3.74 -0.23 13.89
CA GLY A 71 2.33 -0.12 13.51
C GLY A 71 1.81 -1.28 12.65
N VAL A 72 2.59 -2.36 12.49
CA VAL A 72 2.18 -3.59 11.78
C VAL A 72 2.62 -4.78 12.61
N LYS A 73 1.66 -5.59 13.06
CA LYS A 73 1.94 -6.76 13.91
C LYS A 73 1.05 -7.94 13.54
N LEU A 74 1.57 -9.15 13.68
CA LEU A 74 0.83 -10.40 13.54
C LEU A 74 0.07 -10.72 14.82
N ALA A 75 -1.08 -11.37 14.68
CA ALA A 75 -1.86 -11.95 15.76
C ALA A 75 -2.41 -13.31 15.31
N ASN A 76 -2.21 -14.34 16.11
CA ASN A 76 -2.60 -15.71 15.78
C ASN A 76 -3.98 -16.09 16.34
N THR A 77 -4.50 -15.28 17.26
CA THR A 77 -5.83 -15.48 17.86
C THR A 77 -6.60 -14.17 17.92
N PRO A 78 -7.93 -14.20 18.02
CA PRO A 78 -8.74 -12.99 18.16
C PRO A 78 -8.37 -12.16 19.40
N GLU A 79 -8.00 -12.80 20.52
CA GLU A 79 -7.55 -12.12 21.73
C GLU A 79 -6.23 -11.38 21.50
N GLN A 80 -5.31 -12.00 20.76
CA GLN A 80 -4.06 -11.34 20.36
C GLN A 80 -4.33 -10.17 19.41
N ALA A 81 -5.29 -10.29 18.50
CA ALA A 81 -5.68 -9.19 17.62
C ALA A 81 -6.23 -7.99 18.41
N GLU A 82 -7.02 -8.22 19.44
CA GLU A 82 -7.51 -7.20 20.38
C GLU A 82 -6.35 -6.52 21.10
N GLN A 83 -5.42 -7.31 21.66
CA GLN A 83 -4.24 -6.79 22.37
C GLN A 83 -3.33 -5.97 21.45
N VAL A 84 -3.08 -6.47 20.23
CA VAL A 84 -2.27 -5.77 19.24
C VAL A 84 -2.94 -4.46 18.80
N ALA A 85 -4.25 -4.49 18.56
CA ALA A 85 -5.00 -3.30 18.21
C ALA A 85 -4.95 -2.25 19.32
N SER A 86 -5.06 -2.66 20.59
CA SER A 86 -4.95 -1.74 21.74
C SER A 86 -3.57 -1.07 21.86
N GLN A 87 -2.52 -1.73 21.37
CA GLN A 87 -1.18 -1.16 21.34
C GLN A 87 -0.96 -0.21 20.17
N ILE A 88 -1.63 -0.45 19.02
CA ILE A 88 -1.43 0.33 17.79
C ILE A 88 -2.35 1.55 17.74
N LEU A 89 -3.60 1.41 18.19
CA LEU A 89 -4.53 2.54 18.28
C LEU A 89 -4.01 3.58 19.28
N GLY A 90 -4.01 4.84 18.88
CA GLY A 90 -3.45 5.94 19.68
C GLY A 90 -1.93 6.13 19.55
N MET A 91 -1.19 5.23 18.88
CA MET A 91 0.23 5.47 18.61
C MET A 91 0.44 6.72 17.77
N ASP A 92 1.52 7.43 18.01
CA ASP A 92 2.05 8.43 17.07
C ASP A 92 2.98 7.76 16.06
N ILE A 93 2.70 7.95 14.78
CA ILE A 93 3.58 7.53 13.68
C ILE A 93 3.91 8.76 12.83
N LYS A 94 5.10 9.30 13.02
CA LYS A 94 5.59 10.48 12.30
C LYS A 94 4.66 11.71 12.45
N GLY A 95 4.15 11.95 13.64
CA GLY A 95 3.26 13.08 13.96
C GLY A 95 1.79 12.84 13.61
N LEU A 96 1.41 11.63 13.22
CA LEU A 96 0.03 11.24 12.95
C LEU A 96 -0.45 10.20 13.96
N THR A 97 -1.52 10.52 14.68
CA THR A 97 -2.16 9.58 15.59
C THR A 97 -2.90 8.49 14.81
N VAL A 98 -2.71 7.24 15.20
CA VAL A 98 -3.41 6.09 14.62
C VAL A 98 -4.83 6.00 15.18
N GLU A 99 -5.81 6.35 14.38
CA GLU A 99 -7.24 6.30 14.76
C GLU A 99 -7.90 4.98 14.32
N LYS A 100 -7.32 4.30 13.32
CA LYS A 100 -7.88 3.08 12.73
C LYS A 100 -6.79 2.07 12.45
N VAL A 101 -7.17 0.79 12.54
CA VAL A 101 -6.33 -0.33 12.08
C VAL A 101 -7.07 -1.13 11.02
N LEU A 102 -6.32 -1.66 10.06
CA LEU A 102 -6.79 -2.69 9.16
C LEU A 102 -6.41 -4.04 9.75
N VAL A 103 -7.39 -4.90 9.98
CA VAL A 103 -7.19 -6.31 10.36
C VAL A 103 -7.41 -7.14 9.10
N ALA A 104 -6.39 -7.83 8.62
CA ALA A 104 -6.43 -8.60 7.39
C ALA A 104 -5.85 -10.00 7.61
N GLU A 105 -6.27 -10.97 6.80
CA GLU A 105 -5.69 -12.31 6.81
C GLU A 105 -4.17 -12.26 6.68
N ALA A 106 -3.48 -13.01 7.53
CA ALA A 106 -2.05 -13.25 7.39
C ALA A 106 -1.83 -14.32 6.31
N ILE A 107 -1.30 -13.88 5.17
CA ILE A 107 -0.94 -14.78 4.09
C ILE A 107 0.56 -15.08 4.11
N THR A 108 0.90 -16.32 3.78
CA THR A 108 2.28 -16.70 3.49
C THR A 108 2.54 -16.43 2.01
N TYR A 109 3.61 -15.75 1.71
CA TYR A 109 4.03 -15.47 0.33
C TYR A 109 5.49 -15.88 0.14
N GLU A 110 5.80 -16.37 -1.05
CA GLU A 110 7.16 -16.78 -1.40
C GLU A 110 8.02 -15.57 -1.78
N ARG A 111 7.37 -14.53 -2.32
CA ARG A 111 8.05 -13.34 -2.83
C ARG A 111 7.14 -12.12 -2.74
N GLU A 112 7.71 -10.98 -2.36
CA GLU A 112 7.12 -9.65 -2.52
C GLU A 112 7.69 -8.98 -3.76
N ILE A 113 6.84 -8.30 -4.50
CA ILE A 113 7.23 -7.45 -5.61
C ILE A 113 6.76 -6.01 -5.38
N TYR A 114 7.51 -5.06 -5.88
CA TYR A 114 7.07 -3.67 -5.92
C TYR A 114 6.37 -3.40 -7.24
N LEU A 115 5.22 -2.73 -7.16
CA LEU A 115 4.51 -2.18 -8.33
C LEU A 115 4.11 -0.75 -8.01
N GLY A 116 4.50 0.19 -8.85
CA GLY A 116 4.16 1.60 -8.71
C GLY A 116 3.65 2.20 -10.01
N ILE A 117 2.69 3.11 -9.90
CA ILE A 117 2.17 3.89 -11.02
C ILE A 117 2.29 5.36 -10.65
N VAL A 118 3.04 6.12 -11.42
CA VAL A 118 3.31 7.54 -11.14
C VAL A 118 3.12 8.40 -12.39
N MET A 119 2.76 9.65 -12.18
CA MET A 119 2.82 10.66 -13.22
C MET A 119 4.27 11.18 -13.31
N ASP A 120 4.96 10.83 -14.37
CA ASP A 120 6.26 11.44 -14.68
C ASP A 120 6.05 12.80 -15.35
N ARG A 121 6.41 13.86 -14.61
CA ARG A 121 6.23 15.24 -15.07
C ARG A 121 7.18 15.61 -16.20
N ALA A 122 8.35 14.99 -16.28
CA ALA A 122 9.34 15.26 -17.32
C ALA A 122 8.86 14.75 -18.68
N SER A 123 8.42 13.51 -18.75
CA SER A 123 7.86 12.91 -19.97
C SER A 123 6.37 13.21 -20.19
N LYS A 124 5.67 13.79 -19.20
CA LYS A 124 4.22 14.03 -19.17
C LYS A 124 3.41 12.76 -19.43
N ARG A 125 3.88 11.64 -18.90
CA ARG A 125 3.28 10.31 -19.08
C ARG A 125 3.04 9.62 -17.74
N ILE A 126 2.09 8.72 -17.72
CA ILE A 126 1.96 7.74 -16.65
C ILE A 126 3.05 6.69 -16.86
N VAL A 127 3.89 6.48 -15.86
CA VAL A 127 4.92 5.46 -15.85
C VAL A 127 4.53 4.37 -14.86
N VAL A 128 4.50 3.13 -15.34
CA VAL A 128 4.38 1.93 -14.51
C VAL A 128 5.78 1.41 -14.25
N MET A 129 6.09 1.15 -13.01
CA MET A 129 7.37 0.60 -12.58
C MET A 129 7.16 -0.63 -11.72
N ALA A 130 8.03 -1.61 -11.89
CA ALA A 130 8.02 -2.85 -11.12
C ALA A 130 9.43 -3.23 -10.70
N SER A 131 9.56 -3.92 -9.57
CA SER A 131 10.81 -4.49 -9.08
C SER A 131 10.56 -5.81 -8.35
N SER A 132 11.49 -6.74 -8.48
CA SER A 132 11.53 -7.95 -7.64
C SER A 132 11.93 -7.66 -6.19
N GLU A 133 12.45 -6.47 -5.90
CA GLU A 133 12.82 -6.01 -4.57
C GLU A 133 11.58 -5.39 -3.87
N GLY A 134 10.65 -6.25 -3.43
CA GLY A 134 9.48 -5.82 -2.65
C GLY A 134 9.79 -5.71 -1.16
N GLY A 135 8.86 -5.18 -0.38
CA GLY A 135 8.99 -5.07 1.08
C GLY A 135 10.03 -4.06 1.58
N VAL A 136 10.69 -3.35 0.68
CA VAL A 136 11.72 -2.34 0.97
C VAL A 136 11.33 -0.96 0.44
N GLU A 137 12.08 0.06 0.85
CA GLU A 137 11.87 1.42 0.32
C GLU A 137 12.43 1.51 -1.12
N ILE A 138 11.56 1.70 -2.09
CA ILE A 138 11.92 1.73 -3.52
C ILE A 138 12.93 2.85 -3.84
N GLU A 139 12.93 3.94 -3.07
CA GLU A 139 13.89 5.02 -3.19
C GLU A 139 15.31 4.58 -2.85
N ALA A 140 15.45 3.64 -1.92
CA ALA A 140 16.74 3.03 -1.60
C ALA A 140 17.19 2.10 -2.74
N VAL A 141 16.29 1.30 -3.30
CA VAL A 141 16.57 0.46 -4.47
C VAL A 141 16.99 1.32 -5.67
N ALA A 142 16.26 2.41 -5.92
CA ALA A 142 16.58 3.34 -7.02
C ALA A 142 17.99 3.95 -6.93
N LYS A 143 18.52 4.10 -5.72
CA LYS A 143 19.89 4.63 -5.49
C LYS A 143 20.97 3.57 -5.59
N THR A 144 20.70 2.35 -5.13
CA THR A 144 21.73 1.29 -4.98
C THR A 144 21.72 0.29 -6.12
N LYS A 145 20.55 0.05 -6.73
CA LYS A 145 20.34 -0.93 -7.80
C LYS A 145 19.29 -0.43 -8.79
N PRO A 146 19.51 0.71 -9.49
CA PRO A 146 18.50 1.29 -10.39
C PRO A 146 18.05 0.35 -11.50
N GLU A 147 18.91 -0.60 -11.91
CA GLU A 147 18.63 -1.63 -12.89
C GLU A 147 17.60 -2.68 -12.42
N ALA A 148 17.38 -2.81 -11.09
CA ALA A 148 16.35 -3.69 -10.55
C ALA A 148 14.93 -3.12 -10.70
N ILE A 149 14.80 -1.89 -11.19
CA ILE A 149 13.50 -1.24 -11.42
C ILE A 149 13.21 -1.14 -12.91
N VAL A 150 12.30 -1.98 -13.38
CA VAL A 150 11.78 -1.92 -14.74
C VAL A 150 10.73 -0.80 -14.83
N LYS A 151 10.83 0.06 -15.85
CA LYS A 151 9.94 1.21 -16.03
C LYS A 151 9.40 1.23 -17.45
N ILE A 152 8.08 1.38 -17.58
CA ILE A 152 7.42 1.51 -18.87
C ILE A 152 6.45 2.69 -18.84
N ALA A 153 6.58 3.56 -19.84
CA ALA A 153 5.66 4.66 -20.03
C ALA A 153 4.40 4.19 -20.78
N ALA A 154 3.24 4.35 -20.16
CA ALA A 154 1.96 4.06 -20.80
C ALA A 154 1.69 5.04 -21.95
N HIS A 155 0.99 4.58 -23.00
CA HIS A 155 0.56 5.46 -24.06
C HIS A 155 -0.52 6.44 -23.56
N PRO A 156 -0.47 7.75 -23.88
CA PRO A 156 -1.40 8.72 -23.32
C PRO A 156 -2.88 8.43 -23.57
N THR A 157 -3.21 7.86 -24.72
CA THR A 157 -4.60 7.55 -25.11
C THR A 157 -4.95 6.07 -25.01
N LEU A 158 -3.99 5.16 -25.22
CA LEU A 158 -4.22 3.71 -25.22
C LEU A 158 -3.97 3.06 -23.85
N GLY A 159 -3.37 3.79 -22.91
CA GLY A 159 -2.97 3.25 -21.62
C GLY A 159 -1.80 2.26 -21.71
N LEU A 160 -1.67 1.42 -20.67
CA LEU A 160 -0.70 0.34 -20.65
C LEU A 160 -1.20 -0.83 -21.51
N GLN A 161 -0.40 -1.23 -22.49
CA GLN A 161 -0.77 -2.31 -23.40
C GLN A 161 -0.39 -3.69 -22.83
N PRO A 162 -1.09 -4.78 -23.21
CA PRO A 162 -0.81 -6.12 -22.69
C PRO A 162 0.63 -6.59 -22.90
N TYR A 163 1.29 -6.23 -23.99
CA TYR A 163 2.69 -6.58 -24.22
C TYR A 163 3.63 -5.84 -23.26
N GLN A 164 3.31 -4.59 -22.89
CA GLN A 164 4.06 -3.80 -21.93
C GLN A 164 3.91 -4.38 -20.50
N ALA A 165 2.73 -4.86 -20.14
CA ALA A 165 2.52 -5.55 -18.86
C ALA A 165 3.36 -6.84 -18.79
N ARG A 166 3.44 -7.61 -19.89
CA ARG A 166 4.31 -8.79 -19.97
C ARG A 166 5.80 -8.43 -19.89
N GLU A 167 6.21 -7.35 -20.53
CA GLU A 167 7.60 -6.85 -20.46
C GLU A 167 7.99 -6.50 -19.02
N LEU A 168 7.10 -5.80 -18.26
CA LEU A 168 7.29 -5.55 -16.83
C LEU A 168 7.42 -6.86 -16.05
N ALA A 169 6.49 -7.80 -16.27
CA ALA A 169 6.48 -9.08 -15.57
C ALA A 169 7.78 -9.89 -15.83
N PHE A 170 8.20 -10.01 -17.07
CA PHE A 170 9.43 -10.72 -17.43
C PHE A 170 10.67 -10.01 -16.90
N GLY A 171 10.69 -8.68 -16.94
CA GLY A 171 11.80 -7.89 -16.43
C GLY A 171 12.06 -8.05 -14.94
N ILE A 172 11.05 -8.43 -14.15
CA ILE A 172 11.17 -8.75 -12.72
C ILE A 172 11.21 -10.26 -12.44
N GLY A 173 11.37 -11.09 -13.46
CA GLY A 173 11.53 -12.54 -13.34
C GLY A 173 10.22 -13.31 -13.13
N LEU A 174 9.06 -12.77 -13.53
CA LEU A 174 7.79 -13.48 -13.59
C LEU A 174 7.64 -14.17 -14.95
N ASN A 175 8.41 -15.24 -15.16
CA ASN A 175 8.50 -15.92 -16.47
C ASN A 175 7.56 -17.12 -16.59
N ASP A 176 7.03 -17.62 -15.48
CA ASP A 176 6.36 -18.92 -15.41
C ASP A 176 4.86 -18.79 -15.56
N GLY A 177 4.30 -18.08 -16.40
CA GLY A 177 2.89 -18.11 -16.84
C GLY A 177 1.82 -18.61 -15.84
N LYS A 178 2.11 -18.52 -14.54
CA LYS A 178 1.22 -18.91 -13.41
C LYS A 178 0.55 -17.69 -12.80
#